data_8fc2f9bae151e908c066315cedfdede3
#
_entry.id   8fc2f9bae151e908c066315cedfdede3
#
_cell.length_a   1.000
_cell.length_b   1.000
_cell.length_c   1.000
_cell.angle_alpha   90.00
_cell.angle_beta   90.00
_cell.angle_gamma   90.00
#
_symmetry.space_group_name_H-M   'P 1'
#
loop_
_entity.id
_entity.type
_entity.pdbx_description
1 polymer ?
#
loop_
_entity_poly.entity_id
_entity_poly.type
_entity_poly.pdbx_seq_one_letter_code
_entity_poly.pdbx_strand_id
1 'polypeptide(L)'
;TFGAIKDLKILSKENEIHEHFKNKIDNLEDNTYFFSFYEKYPRIFLELISIITIILASLIYLSLNPNFINIIPILTLLVISFVRFIPAFGAITLSITYMKNFEPSIELINKEISKIGSNTINSTEKKNKLNKNLNFRNKKDFLLLENISFSYPDSEIFPIKNINLSIDENSKVGITGKTGAGKSTLFHLMLGLLTPKSGNIFYKGENIFNNLEKWRKEIGYISQNIYLLDSTIKKNIAFNFLDEPVDEKKIVKAIEIADLKEKISYLPNGVHTKVGTDGLKLSGGERQRIALARAVYREPNIFFMDESTSALDSKTEETIIQNIKNNFKHKTMIMIAHRQSTIESCDKILKLK
;
A
#
# COMPACT_ATOMS: atom_id res chain seq x y z
N THR A 1 11.41 -13.34 2.65
CA THR A 1 12.52 -14.33 2.61
C THR A 1 13.32 -14.21 1.33
N PHE A 2 12.68 -14.07 0.15
CA PHE A 2 13.41 -13.90 -1.12
C PHE A 2 14.20 -12.58 -1.19
N GLY A 3 13.79 -11.54 -0.49
CA GLY A 3 14.53 -10.28 -0.38
C GLY A 3 15.90 -10.43 0.31
N ALA A 4 16.03 -11.39 1.22
CA ALA A 4 17.26 -11.63 1.97
C ALA A 4 18.15 -12.74 1.40
N ILE A 5 17.88 -13.25 0.17
CA ILE A 5 18.57 -14.42 -0.38
C ILE A 5 20.08 -14.21 -0.55
N LYS A 6 20.50 -12.98 -0.83
CA LYS A 6 21.93 -12.63 -0.94
C LYS A 6 22.63 -12.73 0.42
N ASP A 7 22.01 -12.18 1.46
CA ASP A 7 22.55 -12.21 2.81
C ASP A 7 22.64 -13.64 3.36
N LEU A 8 21.59 -14.43 3.08
CA LEU A 8 21.55 -15.84 3.44
C LEU A 8 22.68 -16.66 2.80
N LYS A 9 22.93 -16.41 1.51
CA LYS A 9 24.04 -17.04 0.79
C LYS A 9 25.40 -16.62 1.34
N ILE A 10 25.59 -15.31 1.57
CA ILE A 10 26.85 -14.77 2.12
C ILE A 10 27.12 -15.30 3.53
N LEU A 11 26.06 -15.39 4.34
CA LEU A 11 26.17 -15.85 5.73
C LEU A 11 26.10 -17.40 5.87
N SER A 12 25.94 -18.13 4.75
CA SER A 12 25.83 -19.62 4.72
C SER A 12 24.74 -20.15 5.67
N LYS A 13 23.57 -19.45 5.72
CA LYS A 13 22.45 -19.75 6.60
C LYS A 13 21.30 -20.50 5.91
N GLU A 14 21.55 -21.11 4.75
CA GLU A 14 20.54 -21.83 3.98
C GLU A 14 19.92 -22.99 4.77
N ASN A 15 20.72 -23.74 5.50
CA ASN A 15 20.24 -24.88 6.28
C ASN A 15 19.33 -24.46 7.45
N GLU A 16 19.67 -23.37 8.15
CA GLU A 16 18.83 -22.85 9.26
C GLU A 16 17.47 -22.39 8.75
N ILE A 17 17.46 -21.74 7.61
CA ILE A 17 16.21 -21.33 6.96
C ILE A 17 15.42 -22.53 6.45
N HIS A 18 16.09 -23.53 5.87
CA HIS A 18 15.41 -24.73 5.42
C HIS A 18 14.71 -25.45 6.58
N GLU A 19 15.38 -25.62 7.72
CA GLU A 19 14.77 -26.21 8.92
C GLU A 19 13.60 -25.36 9.45
N HIS A 20 13.76 -24.02 9.46
CA HIS A 20 12.68 -23.13 9.88
C HIS A 20 11.44 -23.24 8.98
N PHE A 21 11.63 -23.33 7.67
CA PHE A 21 10.53 -23.53 6.72
C PHE A 21 9.94 -24.93 6.85
N LYS A 22 10.78 -25.96 6.98
CA LYS A 22 10.33 -27.34 7.17
C LYS A 22 9.39 -27.43 8.37
N ASN A 23 9.82 -26.93 9.53
CA ASN A 23 8.99 -26.94 10.75
C ASN A 23 7.66 -26.19 10.57
N LYS A 24 7.64 -25.11 9.77
CA LYS A 24 6.39 -24.41 9.46
C LYS A 24 5.50 -25.20 8.50
N ILE A 25 6.09 -25.88 7.52
CA ILE A 25 5.37 -26.73 6.57
C ILE A 25 4.78 -27.93 7.31
N ASP A 26 5.56 -28.61 8.13
CA ASP A 26 5.12 -29.76 8.93
C ASP A 26 3.91 -29.37 9.83
N ASN A 27 3.96 -28.20 10.48
CA ASN A 27 2.82 -27.69 11.25
C ASN A 27 1.58 -27.36 10.39
N LEU A 28 1.79 -26.92 9.14
CA LEU A 28 0.68 -26.68 8.20
C LEU A 28 0.11 -27.99 7.66
N GLU A 29 0.97 -28.99 7.40
CA GLU A 29 0.54 -30.32 6.97
C GLU A 29 -0.28 -31.01 8.05
N ASP A 30 0.16 -30.98 9.30
CA ASP A 30 -0.61 -31.52 10.44
C ASP A 30 -1.99 -30.87 10.53
N ASN A 31 -2.07 -29.57 10.45
CA ASN A 31 -3.34 -28.85 10.46
C ASN A 31 -4.24 -29.22 9.27
N THR A 32 -3.68 -29.34 8.05
CA THR A 32 -4.45 -29.71 6.86
C THR A 32 -4.87 -31.17 6.89
N TYR A 33 -4.07 -32.07 7.49
CA TYR A 33 -4.41 -33.46 7.69
C TYR A 33 -5.60 -33.60 8.67
N PHE A 34 -5.54 -32.99 9.83
CA PHE A 34 -6.65 -32.95 10.77
C PHE A 34 -7.91 -32.38 10.12
N PHE A 35 -7.75 -31.32 9.33
CA PHE A 35 -8.86 -30.69 8.63
C PHE A 35 -9.56 -31.65 7.65
N SER A 36 -8.78 -32.33 6.82
CA SER A 36 -9.33 -33.30 5.85
C SER A 36 -9.94 -34.53 6.53
N PHE A 37 -9.46 -34.88 7.73
CA PHE A 37 -10.05 -35.94 8.55
C PHE A 37 -11.44 -35.54 9.06
N TYR A 38 -11.58 -34.35 9.65
CA TYR A 38 -12.85 -33.83 10.13
C TYR A 38 -13.87 -33.62 9.01
N GLU A 39 -13.43 -33.34 7.81
CA GLU A 39 -14.29 -33.21 6.64
C GLU A 39 -14.92 -34.55 6.21
N LYS A 40 -14.17 -35.66 6.26
CA LYS A 40 -14.59 -36.96 5.80
C LYS A 40 -15.28 -37.79 6.90
N TYR A 41 -14.95 -37.58 8.15
CA TYR A 41 -15.43 -38.38 9.28
C TYR A 41 -16.97 -38.41 9.44
N PRO A 42 -17.69 -37.28 9.36
CA PRO A 42 -19.13 -37.29 9.51
C PRO A 42 -19.85 -38.16 8.46
N ARG A 43 -19.34 -38.19 7.24
CA ARG A 43 -19.88 -38.99 6.15
C ARG A 43 -19.74 -40.49 6.44
N ILE A 44 -18.54 -40.95 6.83
CA ILE A 44 -18.29 -42.36 7.18
C ILE A 44 -19.18 -42.80 8.34
N PHE A 45 -19.32 -41.94 9.33
CA PHE A 45 -20.18 -42.21 10.49
C PHE A 45 -21.64 -42.35 10.12
N LEU A 46 -22.14 -41.49 9.24
CA LEU A 46 -23.50 -41.56 8.71
C LEU A 46 -23.75 -42.80 7.85
N GLU A 47 -22.78 -43.21 7.02
CA GLU A 47 -22.85 -44.45 6.26
C GLU A 47 -22.97 -45.68 7.19
N LEU A 48 -22.20 -45.73 8.29
CA LEU A 48 -22.22 -46.79 9.26
C LEU A 48 -23.58 -46.84 10.01
N ILE A 49 -24.09 -45.69 10.46
CA ILE A 49 -25.40 -45.58 11.12
C ILE A 49 -26.53 -46.04 10.16
N SER A 50 -26.44 -45.66 8.89
CA SER A 50 -27.49 -46.03 7.90
C SER A 50 -27.53 -47.55 7.69
N ILE A 51 -26.39 -48.21 7.60
CA ILE A 51 -26.31 -49.66 7.47
C ILE A 51 -26.89 -50.35 8.72
N ILE A 52 -26.50 -49.93 9.92
CA ILE A 52 -27.01 -50.46 11.18
C ILE A 52 -28.55 -50.28 11.26
N THR A 53 -29.01 -49.10 10.88
CA THR A 53 -30.45 -48.79 10.89
C THR A 53 -31.24 -49.68 9.94
N ILE A 54 -30.73 -49.95 8.73
CA ILE A 54 -31.37 -50.84 7.77
C ILE A 54 -31.43 -52.28 8.29
N ILE A 55 -30.32 -52.76 8.88
CA ILE A 55 -30.28 -54.11 9.47
C ILE A 55 -31.24 -54.25 10.63
N LEU A 56 -31.26 -53.29 11.57
CA LEU A 56 -32.18 -53.30 12.70
C LEU A 56 -33.66 -53.22 12.25
N ALA A 57 -33.97 -52.35 11.31
CA ALA A 57 -35.31 -52.23 10.77
C ALA A 57 -35.78 -53.54 10.10
N SER A 58 -34.87 -54.22 9.36
CA SER A 58 -35.20 -55.50 8.74
C SER A 58 -35.42 -56.60 9.76
N LEU A 59 -34.63 -56.69 10.83
CA LEU A 59 -34.81 -57.69 11.91
C LEU A 59 -36.11 -57.46 12.70
N ILE A 60 -36.44 -56.24 13.02
CA ILE A 60 -37.68 -55.88 13.72
C ILE A 60 -38.88 -56.24 12.84
N TYR A 61 -38.89 -55.90 11.56
CA TYR A 61 -39.98 -56.21 10.65
C TYR A 61 -40.19 -57.72 10.53
N LEU A 62 -39.10 -58.49 10.35
CA LEU A 62 -39.18 -59.97 10.25
C LEU A 62 -39.67 -60.62 11.53
N SER A 63 -39.42 -60.08 12.69
CA SER A 63 -39.91 -60.57 13.97
C SER A 63 -41.45 -60.37 14.15
N LEU A 64 -41.98 -59.33 13.51
CA LEU A 64 -43.42 -58.98 13.58
C LEU A 64 -44.22 -59.59 12.44
N ASN A 65 -43.61 -59.82 11.26
CA ASN A 65 -44.29 -60.30 10.07
C ASN A 65 -43.46 -61.39 9.36
N PRO A 66 -43.92 -62.64 9.32
CA PRO A 66 -43.09 -63.73 8.71
C PRO A 66 -43.07 -63.71 7.17
N ASN A 67 -43.82 -62.83 6.49
CA ASN A 67 -43.90 -62.76 5.02
C ASN A 67 -42.73 -61.86 4.49
N PHE A 68 -41.68 -62.52 3.94
CA PHE A 68 -40.47 -61.85 3.43
C PHE A 68 -40.70 -60.91 2.22
N ILE A 69 -41.74 -61.19 1.39
CA ILE A 69 -41.99 -60.45 0.16
C ILE A 69 -42.37 -58.99 0.41
N ASN A 70 -43.09 -58.71 1.48
CA ASN A 70 -43.61 -57.36 1.81
C ASN A 70 -42.54 -56.40 2.36
N ILE A 71 -41.35 -56.91 2.75
CA ILE A 71 -40.26 -56.08 3.27
C ILE A 71 -39.44 -55.40 2.16
N ILE A 72 -39.39 -55.99 0.96
CA ILE A 72 -38.56 -55.53 -0.17
C ILE A 72 -38.83 -54.08 -0.56
N PRO A 73 -40.07 -53.61 -0.74
CA PRO A 73 -40.35 -52.20 -1.09
C PRO A 73 -39.93 -51.24 0.00
N ILE A 74 -40.05 -51.61 1.27
CA ILE A 74 -39.69 -50.77 2.43
C ILE A 74 -38.18 -50.62 2.51
N LEU A 75 -37.43 -51.72 2.35
CA LEU A 75 -35.97 -51.68 2.36
C LEU A 75 -35.44 -50.89 1.15
N THR A 76 -36.04 -51.07 -0.03
CA THR A 76 -35.63 -50.31 -1.22
C THR A 76 -35.83 -48.81 -1.02
N LEU A 77 -36.97 -48.41 -0.44
CA LEU A 77 -37.26 -47.00 -0.14
C LEU A 77 -36.27 -46.42 0.89
N LEU A 78 -35.93 -47.19 1.95
CA LEU A 78 -34.94 -46.83 2.94
C LEU A 78 -33.53 -46.63 2.32
N VAL A 79 -33.08 -47.57 1.51
CA VAL A 79 -31.80 -47.49 0.82
C VAL A 79 -31.73 -46.27 -0.08
N ILE A 80 -32.75 -46.04 -0.91
CA ILE A 80 -32.78 -44.85 -1.80
C ILE A 80 -32.77 -43.55 -0.98
N SER A 81 -33.47 -43.51 0.14
CA SER A 81 -33.50 -42.33 1.03
C SER A 81 -32.14 -42.05 1.61
N PHE A 82 -31.43 -43.04 2.10
CA PHE A 82 -30.07 -42.85 2.64
C PHE A 82 -29.04 -42.45 1.57
N VAL A 83 -29.12 -43.07 0.36
CA VAL A 83 -28.26 -42.71 -0.76
C VAL A 83 -28.41 -41.23 -1.14
N ARG A 84 -29.61 -40.65 -0.99
CA ARG A 84 -29.84 -39.22 -1.23
C ARG A 84 -29.50 -38.33 -0.04
N PHE A 85 -29.74 -38.81 1.17
CA PHE A 85 -29.59 -38.02 2.41
C PHE A 85 -28.10 -37.83 2.80
N ILE A 86 -27.28 -38.87 2.64
CA ILE A 86 -25.85 -38.79 3.03
C ILE A 86 -25.10 -37.70 2.30
N PRO A 87 -25.16 -37.54 0.94
CA PRO A 87 -24.50 -36.45 0.23
C PRO A 87 -25.03 -35.06 0.65
N ALA A 88 -26.36 -34.93 0.84
CA ALA A 88 -26.95 -33.65 1.25
C ALA A 88 -26.46 -33.21 2.64
N PHE A 89 -26.41 -34.14 3.58
CA PHE A 89 -25.89 -33.88 4.92
C PHE A 89 -24.40 -33.55 4.89
N GLY A 90 -23.64 -34.26 4.06
CA GLY A 90 -22.21 -33.96 3.82
C GLY A 90 -22.00 -32.54 3.31
N ALA A 91 -22.80 -32.08 2.34
CA ALA A 91 -22.74 -30.73 1.82
C ALA A 91 -23.03 -29.66 2.89
N ILE A 92 -24.04 -29.90 3.75
CA ILE A 92 -24.36 -28.99 4.85
C ILE A 92 -23.20 -28.92 5.85
N THR A 93 -22.66 -30.05 6.27
CA THR A 93 -21.55 -30.10 7.22
C THR A 93 -20.31 -29.38 6.66
N LEU A 94 -20.00 -29.62 5.39
CA LEU A 94 -18.89 -28.94 4.69
C LEU A 94 -19.10 -27.43 4.68
N SER A 95 -20.31 -26.97 4.34
CA SER A 95 -20.62 -25.53 4.32
C SER A 95 -20.46 -24.88 5.69
N ILE A 96 -20.92 -25.54 6.76
CA ILE A 96 -20.74 -25.04 8.13
C ILE A 96 -19.26 -24.97 8.51
N THR A 97 -18.49 -25.97 8.11
CA THR A 97 -17.04 -26.01 8.36
C THR A 97 -16.32 -24.87 7.65
N TYR A 98 -16.64 -24.60 6.39
CA TYR A 98 -16.10 -23.45 5.64
C TYR A 98 -16.48 -22.12 6.30
N MET A 99 -17.74 -21.95 6.71
CA MET A 99 -18.16 -20.72 7.39
C MET A 99 -17.34 -20.44 8.65
N LYS A 100 -17.14 -21.46 9.50
CA LYS A 100 -16.30 -21.34 10.72
C LYS A 100 -14.86 -21.01 10.42
N ASN A 101 -14.30 -21.56 9.36
CA ASN A 101 -12.90 -21.31 8.99
C ASN A 101 -12.66 -19.91 8.46
N PHE A 102 -13.63 -19.32 7.77
CA PHE A 102 -13.51 -17.95 7.26
C PHE A 102 -13.90 -16.89 8.28
N GLU A 103 -14.53 -17.27 9.39
CA GLU A 103 -14.97 -16.35 10.45
C GLU A 103 -13.82 -15.45 10.97
N PRO A 104 -12.60 -15.97 11.31
CA PRO A 104 -11.50 -15.12 11.76
C PRO A 104 -11.03 -14.12 10.70
N SER A 105 -11.06 -14.52 9.41
CA SER A 105 -10.69 -13.64 8.31
C SER A 105 -11.72 -12.52 8.11
N ILE A 106 -13.00 -12.83 8.25
CA ILE A 106 -14.09 -11.86 8.19
C ILE A 106 -14.02 -10.88 9.36
N GLU A 107 -13.76 -11.38 10.57
CA GLU A 107 -13.57 -10.51 11.75
C GLU A 107 -12.40 -9.56 11.57
N LEU A 108 -11.27 -10.04 11.04
CA LEU A 108 -10.10 -9.21 10.77
C LEU A 108 -10.43 -8.10 9.76
N ILE A 109 -11.11 -8.44 8.67
CA ILE A 109 -11.54 -7.47 7.65
C ILE A 109 -12.51 -6.45 8.26
N ASN A 110 -13.50 -6.90 9.00
CA ASN A 110 -14.48 -6.01 9.66
C ASN A 110 -13.80 -5.05 10.65
N LYS A 111 -12.82 -5.54 11.41
CA LYS A 111 -12.03 -4.72 12.34
C LYS A 111 -11.24 -3.64 11.60
N GLU A 112 -10.64 -3.96 10.46
CA GLU A 112 -9.92 -2.98 9.66
C GLU A 112 -10.87 -1.97 8.97
N ILE A 113 -11.99 -2.43 8.43
CA ILE A 113 -13.00 -1.54 7.84
C ILE A 113 -13.59 -0.59 8.90
N SER A 114 -13.88 -1.08 10.10
CA SER A 114 -14.42 -0.24 11.18
C SER A 114 -13.43 0.86 11.62
N LYS A 115 -12.12 0.57 11.62
CA LYS A 115 -11.08 1.58 11.87
C LYS A 115 -11.07 2.66 10.78
N ILE A 116 -11.23 2.29 9.52
CA ILE A 116 -11.30 3.23 8.40
C ILE A 116 -12.57 4.08 8.49
N GLY A 117 -13.72 3.46 8.76
CA GLY A 117 -15.00 4.17 8.91
C GLY A 117 -15.01 5.18 10.07
N SER A 118 -14.44 4.82 11.21
CA SER A 118 -14.32 5.74 12.36
C SER A 118 -13.41 6.94 12.08
N ASN A 119 -12.36 6.77 11.30
CA ASN A 119 -11.47 7.86 10.91
C ASN A 119 -12.13 8.83 9.92
N THR A 120 -13.00 8.36 9.04
CA THR A 120 -13.76 9.21 8.09
C THR A 120 -14.87 10.01 8.78
N ILE A 121 -15.60 9.41 9.72
CA ILE A 121 -16.68 10.08 10.47
C ILE A 121 -16.11 11.13 11.42
N ASN A 122 -15.03 10.82 12.12
CA ASN A 122 -14.36 11.79 13.00
C ASN A 122 -13.72 12.97 12.24
N SER A 123 -13.33 12.77 10.98
CA SER A 123 -12.82 13.87 10.13
C SER A 123 -13.90 14.82 9.67
N THR A 124 -15.15 14.37 9.48
CA THR A 124 -16.29 15.23 9.09
C THR A 124 -16.86 16.02 10.27
N GLU A 125 -16.89 15.47 11.47
CA GLU A 125 -17.35 16.22 12.66
C GLU A 125 -16.33 17.25 13.15
N LYS A 126 -15.02 16.97 13.05
CA LYS A 126 -13.98 17.97 13.30
C LYS A 126 -13.96 19.10 12.28
N LYS A 127 -14.35 18.85 11.01
CA LYS A 127 -14.46 19.91 9.98
C LYS A 127 -15.46 21.01 10.36
N ASN A 128 -16.56 20.67 11.03
CA ASN A 128 -17.59 21.66 11.36
C ASN A 128 -17.27 22.54 12.59
N LYS A 129 -16.32 22.15 13.45
CA LYS A 129 -15.95 22.95 14.62
C LYS A 129 -14.76 23.90 14.40
N LEU A 130 -13.96 23.69 13.36
CA LEU A 130 -12.74 24.49 13.07
C LEU A 130 -12.98 25.71 12.17
N ASN A 131 -14.17 25.88 11.61
CA ASN A 131 -14.47 26.95 10.65
C ASN A 131 -14.99 28.27 11.24
N LYS A 132 -14.91 28.46 12.58
CA LYS A 132 -15.28 29.77 13.18
C LYS A 132 -14.02 30.46 13.67
N ASN A 133 -13.71 31.60 13.06
CA ASN A 133 -12.72 32.62 13.42
C ASN A 133 -11.25 32.33 13.05
N LEU A 134 -10.93 32.40 11.75
CA LEU A 134 -9.57 32.67 11.32
C LEU A 134 -9.54 34.00 10.57
N ASN A 135 -9.09 35.03 11.25
CA ASN A 135 -8.66 36.27 10.62
C ASN A 135 -7.43 35.95 9.77
N PHE A 136 -7.59 35.98 8.45
CA PHE A 136 -6.50 35.83 7.49
C PHE A 136 -5.47 36.95 7.71
N ARG A 137 -4.38 36.61 8.42
CA ARG A 137 -3.18 37.44 8.47
C ARG A 137 -2.38 37.13 7.19
N ASN A 138 -2.30 38.14 6.32
CA ASN A 138 -1.50 38.23 5.10
C ASN A 138 -1.80 37.21 3.96
N LYS A 139 -2.41 37.72 2.88
CA LYS A 139 -2.62 37.05 1.58
C LYS A 139 -1.33 36.67 0.82
N LYS A 140 -0.15 36.77 1.44
CA LYS A 140 1.15 36.59 0.77
C LYS A 140 1.75 35.18 0.89
N ASP A 141 1.33 34.40 1.89
CA ASP A 141 1.94 33.10 2.15
C ASP A 141 1.44 32.04 1.16
N PHE A 142 2.36 31.45 0.39
CA PHE A 142 2.05 30.38 -0.57
C PHE A 142 1.72 29.05 0.14
N LEU A 143 2.57 28.67 1.11
CA LEU A 143 2.34 27.53 1.99
C LEU A 143 2.69 27.97 3.44
N LEU A 144 1.74 27.83 4.36
CA LEU A 144 1.88 28.26 5.75
C LEU A 144 1.58 27.10 6.70
N LEU A 145 2.51 26.82 7.58
CA LEU A 145 2.37 25.90 8.70
C LEU A 145 2.23 26.73 9.98
N GLU A 146 1.14 26.55 10.73
CA GLU A 146 0.88 27.26 11.99
C GLU A 146 0.79 26.28 13.16
N ASN A 147 1.72 26.42 14.13
CA ASN A 147 1.75 25.68 15.39
C ASN A 147 1.61 24.16 15.21
N ILE A 148 2.25 23.62 14.18
CA ILE A 148 2.17 22.19 13.85
C ILE A 148 2.85 21.35 14.90
N SER A 149 2.08 20.44 15.51
CA SER A 149 2.63 19.38 16.36
C SER A 149 2.06 18.01 15.96
N PHE A 150 2.91 17.00 16.03
CA PHE A 150 2.55 15.63 15.65
C PHE A 150 3.31 14.60 16.47
N SER A 151 2.62 13.51 16.84
CA SER A 151 3.23 12.26 17.30
C SER A 151 2.52 11.08 16.64
N TYR A 152 3.27 9.98 16.44
CA TYR A 152 2.69 8.74 15.94
C TYR A 152 1.72 8.13 16.96
N PRO A 153 0.72 7.34 16.53
CA PRO A 153 -0.06 6.51 17.43
C PRO A 153 0.89 5.67 18.29
N ASP A 154 0.53 5.45 19.53
CA ASP A 154 1.28 4.65 20.51
C ASP A 154 2.69 5.18 20.86
N SER A 155 3.00 6.43 20.50
CA SER A 155 4.27 7.08 20.84
C SER A 155 4.02 8.36 21.66
N GLU A 156 4.67 8.47 22.80
CA GLU A 156 4.71 9.70 23.59
C GLU A 156 5.70 10.73 23.03
N ILE A 157 6.55 10.31 22.11
CA ILE A 157 7.55 11.18 21.48
C ILE A 157 6.87 12.02 20.40
N PHE A 158 7.04 13.33 20.50
CA PHE A 158 6.63 14.30 19.50
C PHE A 158 7.81 14.63 18.58
N PRO A 159 7.95 13.99 17.40
CA PRO A 159 9.01 14.35 16.47
C PRO A 159 8.84 15.74 15.88
N ILE A 160 7.62 16.29 15.91
CA ILE A 160 7.30 17.65 15.48
C ILE A 160 6.56 18.35 16.63
N LYS A 161 7.13 19.47 17.11
CA LYS A 161 6.56 20.28 18.19
C LYS A 161 6.52 21.74 17.79
N ASN A 162 5.31 22.30 17.72
CA ASN A 162 5.03 23.72 17.55
C ASN A 162 5.82 24.38 16.39
N ILE A 163 5.84 23.72 15.23
CA ILE A 163 6.53 24.22 14.03
C ILE A 163 5.66 25.31 13.39
N ASN A 164 6.30 26.46 13.16
CA ASN A 164 5.77 27.57 12.37
C ASN A 164 6.71 27.78 11.17
N LEU A 165 6.16 27.74 9.96
CA LEU A 165 6.93 27.91 8.72
C LEU A 165 6.06 28.58 7.66
N SER A 166 6.51 29.71 7.15
CA SER A 166 5.94 30.37 5.98
C SER A 166 6.88 30.14 4.79
N ILE A 167 6.31 29.73 3.68
CA ILE A 167 6.98 29.47 2.40
C ILE A 167 6.36 30.38 1.36
N ASP A 168 7.18 31.17 0.71
CA ASP A 168 6.74 32.09 -0.33
C ASP A 168 6.60 31.37 -1.69
N GLU A 169 5.76 31.92 -2.55
CA GLU A 169 5.64 31.42 -3.94
C GLU A 169 6.98 31.59 -4.67
N ASN A 170 7.33 30.60 -5.50
CA ASN A 170 8.57 30.58 -6.30
C ASN A 170 9.87 30.52 -5.46
N SER A 171 9.78 30.17 -4.18
CA SER A 171 10.96 30.02 -3.32
C SER A 171 11.46 28.57 -3.22
N LYS A 172 12.72 28.43 -2.86
CA LYS A 172 13.38 27.14 -2.60
C LYS A 172 13.66 27.03 -1.12
N VAL A 173 13.07 26.02 -0.48
CA VAL A 173 13.20 25.78 0.95
C VAL A 173 13.91 24.47 1.21
N GLY A 174 15.04 24.53 1.91
CA GLY A 174 15.77 23.36 2.38
C GLY A 174 15.36 22.99 3.81
N ILE A 175 15.05 21.72 4.06
CA ILE A 175 14.84 21.18 5.38
C ILE A 175 16.05 20.35 5.77
N THR A 176 16.70 20.72 6.87
CA THR A 176 17.91 20.08 7.38
C THR A 176 17.75 19.67 8.83
N GLY A 177 18.58 18.76 9.30
CA GLY A 177 18.57 18.31 10.70
C GLY A 177 19.18 16.92 10.84
N LYS A 178 19.44 16.50 12.07
CA LYS A 178 19.97 15.17 12.38
C LYS A 178 19.02 14.07 11.91
N THR A 179 19.57 12.86 11.71
CA THR A 179 18.73 11.67 11.49
C THR A 179 17.79 11.50 12.68
N GLY A 180 16.52 11.26 12.43
CA GLY A 180 15.50 11.17 13.49
C GLY A 180 14.88 12.52 13.93
N ALA A 181 15.36 13.68 13.44
CA ALA A 181 14.81 14.99 13.78
C ALA A 181 13.39 15.27 13.24
N GLY A 182 12.73 14.32 12.61
CA GLY A 182 11.35 14.48 12.11
C GLY A 182 11.25 15.08 10.70
N LYS A 183 12.33 15.17 9.91
CA LYS A 183 12.30 15.74 8.55
C LYS A 183 11.25 15.08 7.65
N SER A 184 11.29 13.76 7.52
CA SER A 184 10.32 13.01 6.70
C SER A 184 8.90 13.09 7.29
N THR A 185 8.76 13.16 8.62
CA THR A 185 7.46 13.37 9.28
C THR A 185 6.87 14.72 8.91
N LEU A 186 7.67 15.80 8.94
CA LEU A 186 7.22 17.13 8.51
C LEU A 186 6.84 17.14 7.03
N PHE A 187 7.61 16.46 6.19
CA PHE A 187 7.29 16.28 4.77
C PHE A 187 5.93 15.58 4.57
N HIS A 188 5.70 14.47 5.27
CA HIS A 188 4.44 13.73 5.19
C HIS A 188 3.24 14.55 5.67
N LEU A 189 3.43 15.41 6.67
CA LEU A 189 2.40 16.36 7.12
C LEU A 189 2.08 17.39 6.02
N MET A 190 3.09 17.99 5.40
CA MET A 190 2.90 18.93 4.29
C MET A 190 2.28 18.28 3.06
N LEU A 191 2.62 17.03 2.74
CA LEU A 191 2.00 16.25 1.67
C LEU A 191 0.54 15.84 1.96
N GLY A 192 0.07 16.04 3.19
CA GLY A 192 -1.25 15.58 3.63
C GLY A 192 -1.35 14.05 3.70
N LEU A 193 -0.24 13.36 3.95
CA LEU A 193 -0.19 11.91 4.22
C LEU A 193 -0.42 11.62 5.71
N LEU A 194 -0.03 12.57 6.57
CA LEU A 194 -0.27 12.56 8.01
C LEU A 194 -1.12 13.77 8.39
N THR A 195 -1.99 13.60 9.40
CA THR A 195 -2.80 14.69 9.95
C THR A 195 -2.15 15.19 11.25
N PRO A 196 -1.88 16.50 11.41
CA PRO A 196 -1.28 17.02 12.62
C PRO A 196 -2.23 16.82 13.82
N LYS A 197 -1.65 16.60 15.02
CA LYS A 197 -2.42 16.57 16.28
C LYS A 197 -2.92 17.96 16.68
N SER A 198 -2.12 18.98 16.39
CA SER A 198 -2.49 20.40 16.57
C SER A 198 -1.86 21.25 15.49
N GLY A 199 -2.45 22.42 15.25
CA GLY A 199 -2.04 23.37 14.22
C GLY A 199 -2.74 23.12 12.88
N ASN A 200 -2.42 23.98 11.89
CA ASN A 200 -3.03 23.95 10.56
C ASN A 200 -1.98 24.16 9.47
N ILE A 201 -2.24 23.60 8.30
CA ILE A 201 -1.43 23.80 7.10
C ILE A 201 -2.31 24.45 6.04
N PHE A 202 -1.90 25.62 5.55
CA PHE A 202 -2.63 26.37 4.57
C PHE A 202 -1.85 26.47 3.27
N TYR A 203 -2.53 26.25 2.14
CA TYR A 203 -2.04 26.52 0.79
C TYR A 203 -2.88 27.61 0.15
N LYS A 204 -2.25 28.73 -0.21
CA LYS A 204 -2.94 29.92 -0.76
C LYS A 204 -4.15 30.36 0.10
N GLY A 205 -3.99 30.25 1.43
CA GLY A 205 -5.02 30.63 2.39
C GLY A 205 -6.11 29.58 2.66
N GLU A 206 -6.14 28.46 1.95
CA GLU A 206 -7.07 27.34 2.21
C GLU A 206 -6.37 26.24 3.01
N ASN A 207 -7.02 25.71 4.03
CA ASN A 207 -6.49 24.56 4.77
C ASN A 207 -6.46 23.34 3.85
N ILE A 208 -5.29 22.71 3.69
CA ILE A 208 -5.09 21.57 2.77
C ILE A 208 -5.98 20.37 3.10
N PHE A 209 -6.36 20.20 4.37
CA PHE A 209 -7.21 19.10 4.82
C PHE A 209 -8.69 19.31 4.47
N ASN A 210 -9.10 20.49 3.99
CA ASN A 210 -10.45 20.70 3.49
C ASN A 210 -10.68 20.00 2.13
N ASN A 211 -9.63 19.95 1.30
CA ASN A 211 -9.67 19.28 0.00
C ASN A 211 -8.28 18.72 -0.37
N LEU A 212 -7.95 17.56 0.18
CA LEU A 212 -6.66 16.90 -0.05
C LEU A 212 -6.46 16.49 -1.52
N GLU A 213 -7.53 16.20 -2.25
CA GLU A 213 -7.42 15.85 -3.68
C GLU A 213 -6.96 17.06 -4.50
N LYS A 214 -7.56 18.24 -4.29
CA LYS A 214 -7.15 19.50 -4.89
C LYS A 214 -5.69 19.81 -4.56
N TRP A 215 -5.33 19.70 -3.27
CA TRP A 215 -3.96 19.92 -2.81
C TRP A 215 -2.95 18.98 -3.48
N ARG A 216 -3.22 17.68 -3.53
CA ARG A 216 -2.33 16.68 -4.13
C ARG A 216 -2.16 16.84 -5.65
N LYS A 217 -3.09 17.46 -6.35
CA LYS A 217 -2.95 17.83 -7.78
C LYS A 217 -1.90 18.89 -8.00
N GLU A 218 -1.67 19.76 -7.03
CA GLU A 218 -0.66 20.82 -7.07
C GLU A 218 0.78 20.33 -6.84
N ILE A 219 0.95 19.06 -6.38
CA ILE A 219 2.22 18.51 -5.90
C ILE A 219 2.89 17.64 -6.94
N GLY A 220 4.19 17.88 -7.14
CA GLY A 220 5.14 16.93 -7.72
C GLY A 220 6.00 16.34 -6.60
N TYR A 221 5.84 15.06 -6.30
CA TYR A 221 6.59 14.40 -5.24
C TYR A 221 7.63 13.44 -5.78
N ILE A 222 8.85 13.57 -5.29
CA ILE A 222 9.97 12.69 -5.59
C ILE A 222 10.43 12.08 -4.28
N SER A 223 10.12 10.80 -4.08
CA SER A 223 10.41 10.07 -2.85
C SER A 223 11.84 9.55 -2.81
N GLN A 224 12.37 9.34 -1.61
CA GLN A 224 13.64 8.65 -1.37
C GLN A 224 13.58 7.20 -1.89
N ASN A 225 12.53 6.47 -1.55
CA ASN A 225 12.28 5.11 -2.02
C ASN A 225 11.33 5.15 -3.23
N ILE A 226 11.86 4.85 -4.41
CA ILE A 226 11.14 4.96 -5.66
C ILE A 226 10.50 3.62 -5.98
N TYR A 227 9.17 3.60 -6.02
CA TYR A 227 8.39 2.47 -6.51
C TYR A 227 8.14 2.61 -8.01
N LEU A 228 8.46 1.57 -8.77
CA LEU A 228 8.16 1.46 -10.19
C LEU A 228 7.20 0.31 -10.45
N LEU A 229 6.22 0.60 -11.32
CA LEU A 229 5.28 -0.40 -11.83
C LEU A 229 6.02 -1.41 -12.70
N ASP A 230 5.69 -2.69 -12.62
CA ASP A 230 6.15 -3.69 -13.60
C ASP A 230 5.46 -3.45 -14.95
N SER A 231 5.87 -2.39 -15.58
CA SER A 231 5.29 -1.89 -16.82
C SER A 231 6.33 -1.13 -17.65
N THR A 232 5.90 -0.37 -18.65
CA THR A 232 6.78 0.41 -19.52
C THR A 232 7.27 1.69 -18.82
N ILE A 233 8.37 2.27 -19.32
CA ILE A 233 8.87 3.58 -18.88
C ILE A 233 7.78 4.65 -19.03
N LYS A 234 7.07 4.67 -20.16
CA LYS A 234 5.96 5.60 -20.42
C LYS A 234 4.87 5.50 -19.36
N LYS A 235 4.39 4.28 -19.04
CA LYS A 235 3.38 4.07 -17.99
C LYS A 235 3.91 4.45 -16.60
N ASN A 236 5.19 4.27 -16.33
CA ASN A 236 5.81 4.70 -15.09
C ASN A 236 5.90 6.22 -14.96
N ILE A 237 6.17 6.94 -16.04
CA ILE A 237 6.19 8.41 -16.04
C ILE A 237 4.78 8.97 -15.85
N ALA A 238 3.80 8.49 -16.61
CA ALA A 238 2.40 8.90 -16.47
C ALA A 238 1.75 8.40 -15.17
N PHE A 239 2.35 7.37 -14.52
CA PHE A 239 1.81 6.63 -13.38
C PHE A 239 0.39 6.12 -13.65
N ASN A 240 0.23 5.48 -14.81
CA ASN A 240 -1.06 5.05 -15.34
C ASN A 240 -1.25 3.54 -15.19
N PHE A 241 -2.30 3.15 -14.44
CA PHE A 241 -2.64 1.75 -14.15
C PHE A 241 -3.73 1.20 -15.10
N LEU A 242 -4.59 2.07 -15.65
CA LEU A 242 -5.84 1.68 -16.32
C LEU A 242 -5.82 1.87 -17.84
N ASP A 243 -4.62 2.01 -18.45
CA ASP A 243 -4.45 2.26 -19.90
C ASP A 243 -5.18 3.53 -20.41
N GLU A 244 -5.36 4.53 -19.54
CA GLU A 244 -5.90 5.83 -19.92
C GLU A 244 -5.01 6.52 -20.94
N PRO A 245 -5.56 7.42 -21.78
CA PRO A 245 -4.79 8.20 -22.73
C PRO A 245 -3.67 9.00 -22.04
N VAL A 246 -2.46 8.89 -22.55
CA VAL A 246 -1.29 9.60 -22.03
C VAL A 246 -0.93 10.73 -22.99
N ASP A 247 -0.68 11.92 -22.43
CA ASP A 247 -0.25 13.09 -23.21
C ASP A 247 1.22 12.91 -23.65
N GLU A 248 1.42 12.61 -24.93
CA GLU A 248 2.72 12.37 -25.52
C GLU A 248 3.66 13.59 -25.41
N LYS A 249 3.12 14.80 -25.53
CA LYS A 249 3.92 16.04 -25.46
C LYS A 249 4.49 16.20 -24.04
N LYS A 250 3.67 15.92 -23.03
CA LYS A 250 4.12 15.96 -21.63
C LYS A 250 5.12 14.87 -21.33
N ILE A 251 4.99 13.67 -21.92
CA ILE A 251 5.99 12.59 -21.78
C ILE A 251 7.35 13.02 -22.34
N VAL A 252 7.37 13.55 -23.58
CA VAL A 252 8.62 14.01 -24.21
C VAL A 252 9.29 15.09 -23.34
N LYS A 253 8.54 16.11 -22.92
CA LYS A 253 9.03 17.17 -22.03
C LYS A 253 9.59 16.62 -20.71
N ALA A 254 8.87 15.68 -20.08
CA ALA A 254 9.31 15.06 -18.83
C ALA A 254 10.59 14.26 -18.99
N ILE A 255 10.75 13.53 -20.11
CA ILE A 255 11.97 12.80 -20.46
C ILE A 255 13.17 13.73 -20.64
N GLU A 256 12.98 14.86 -21.33
CA GLU A 256 14.03 15.84 -21.56
C GLU A 256 14.50 16.50 -20.26
N ILE A 257 13.56 16.94 -19.42
CA ILE A 257 13.87 17.58 -18.13
C ILE A 257 14.57 16.61 -17.18
N ALA A 258 14.16 15.34 -17.19
CA ALA A 258 14.76 14.30 -16.34
C ALA A 258 16.05 13.70 -16.89
N ASP A 259 16.57 14.23 -18.01
CA ASP A 259 17.79 13.75 -18.65
C ASP A 259 17.77 12.24 -18.98
N LEU A 260 16.62 11.77 -19.50
CA LEU A 260 16.40 10.37 -19.86
C LEU A 260 16.48 10.11 -21.37
N LYS A 261 16.58 11.16 -22.19
CA LYS A 261 16.47 11.07 -23.66
C LYS A 261 17.53 10.15 -24.27
N GLU A 262 18.80 10.35 -23.91
CA GLU A 262 19.89 9.54 -24.39
C GLU A 262 19.73 8.08 -23.98
N LYS A 263 19.44 7.81 -22.70
CA LYS A 263 19.22 6.45 -22.21
C LYS A 263 18.10 5.73 -22.94
N ILE A 264 16.99 6.41 -23.14
CA ILE A 264 15.81 5.82 -23.82
C ILE A 264 16.11 5.52 -25.29
N SER A 265 16.94 6.33 -25.95
CA SER A 265 17.32 6.09 -27.35
C SER A 265 18.15 4.81 -27.57
N TYR A 266 18.86 4.34 -26.55
CA TYR A 266 19.60 3.08 -26.60
C TYR A 266 18.74 1.85 -26.28
N LEU A 267 17.50 2.03 -25.84
CA LEU A 267 16.61 0.90 -25.51
C LEU A 267 15.88 0.41 -26.76
N PRO A 268 15.78 -0.92 -26.98
CA PRO A 268 15.18 -1.50 -28.21
C PRO A 268 13.75 -1.02 -28.48
N ASN A 269 12.96 -0.82 -27.40
CA ASN A 269 11.57 -0.39 -27.48
C ASN A 269 11.36 1.06 -26.99
N GLY A 270 12.45 1.84 -26.85
CA GLY A 270 12.38 3.22 -26.38
C GLY A 270 11.56 3.36 -25.08
N VAL A 271 10.59 4.27 -25.08
CA VAL A 271 9.70 4.53 -23.93
C VAL A 271 8.75 3.34 -23.61
N HIS A 272 8.57 2.41 -24.52
CA HIS A 272 7.76 1.20 -24.33
C HIS A 272 8.54 0.03 -23.72
N THR A 273 9.81 0.23 -23.38
CA THR A 273 10.62 -0.78 -22.68
C THR A 273 10.06 -1.04 -21.28
N LYS A 274 9.84 -2.32 -20.94
CA LYS A 274 9.41 -2.75 -19.60
C LYS A 274 10.58 -2.67 -18.61
N VAL A 275 10.36 -2.06 -17.47
CA VAL A 275 11.37 -1.85 -16.43
C VAL A 275 11.57 -3.06 -15.50
N GLY A 276 10.64 -4.02 -15.53
CA GLY A 276 10.61 -5.17 -14.62
C GLY A 276 10.09 -4.82 -13.23
N THR A 277 9.91 -5.85 -12.41
CA THR A 277 9.41 -5.71 -11.04
C THR A 277 10.35 -4.78 -10.25
N ASP A 278 9.79 -3.73 -9.63
CA ASP A 278 10.52 -2.68 -8.88
C ASP A 278 11.68 -2.04 -9.67
N GLY A 279 11.64 -2.10 -11.00
CA GLY A 279 12.68 -1.52 -11.84
C GLY A 279 14.04 -2.23 -11.76
N LEU A 280 14.04 -3.55 -11.56
CA LEU A 280 15.26 -4.36 -11.45
C LEU A 280 16.21 -4.22 -12.65
N LYS A 281 15.70 -3.83 -13.82
CA LYS A 281 16.49 -3.62 -15.05
C LYS A 281 17.15 -2.23 -15.12
N LEU A 282 16.93 -1.38 -14.11
CA LEU A 282 17.40 -0.01 -14.08
C LEU A 282 18.39 0.20 -12.94
N SER A 283 19.37 1.07 -13.17
CA SER A 283 20.24 1.58 -12.12
C SER A 283 19.47 2.46 -11.11
N GLY A 284 20.04 2.71 -9.95
CA GLY A 284 19.46 3.62 -8.96
C GLY A 284 19.20 5.02 -9.52
N GLY A 285 20.17 5.58 -10.28
CA GLY A 285 20.03 6.88 -10.91
C GLY A 285 18.96 6.93 -12.00
N GLU A 286 18.79 5.86 -12.80
CA GLU A 286 17.74 5.78 -13.80
C GLU A 286 16.35 5.73 -13.15
N ARG A 287 16.20 5.00 -12.04
CA ARG A 287 14.97 4.99 -11.25
C ARG A 287 14.64 6.40 -10.72
N GLN A 288 15.64 7.11 -10.20
CA GLN A 288 15.45 8.49 -9.73
C GLN A 288 15.02 9.44 -10.85
N ARG A 289 15.64 9.33 -12.03
CA ARG A 289 15.23 10.12 -13.19
C ARG A 289 13.83 9.81 -13.67
N ILE A 290 13.38 8.56 -13.61
CA ILE A 290 11.97 8.22 -13.91
C ILE A 290 11.01 8.81 -12.88
N ALA A 291 11.35 8.78 -11.58
CA ALA A 291 10.54 9.40 -10.54
C ALA A 291 10.45 10.93 -10.73
N LEU A 292 11.55 11.56 -11.13
CA LEU A 292 11.57 12.96 -11.50
C LEU A 292 10.68 13.25 -12.72
N ALA A 293 10.80 12.44 -13.80
CA ALA A 293 9.96 12.57 -14.99
C ALA A 293 8.46 12.43 -14.62
N ARG A 294 8.12 11.51 -13.70
CA ARG A 294 6.77 11.37 -13.15
C ARG A 294 6.26 12.64 -12.45
N ALA A 295 7.11 13.26 -11.63
CA ALA A 295 6.76 14.50 -10.95
C ALA A 295 6.56 15.65 -11.95
N VAL A 296 7.43 15.76 -12.94
CA VAL A 296 7.39 16.77 -14.01
C VAL A 296 6.17 16.61 -14.92
N TYR A 297 5.80 15.36 -15.28
CA TYR A 297 4.65 15.06 -16.13
C TYR A 297 3.34 15.65 -15.61
N ARG A 298 3.21 15.76 -14.29
CA ARG A 298 2.03 16.32 -13.62
C ARG A 298 1.95 17.84 -13.70
N GLU A 299 3.01 18.54 -14.13
CA GLU A 299 3.13 20.00 -14.18
C GLU A 299 2.75 20.69 -12.85
N PRO A 300 3.32 20.30 -11.73
CA PRO A 300 2.92 20.76 -10.42
C PRO A 300 3.24 22.24 -10.19
N ASN A 301 2.59 22.86 -9.19
CA ASN A 301 2.94 24.19 -8.70
C ASN A 301 4.00 24.16 -7.60
N ILE A 302 4.15 23.03 -6.95
CA ILE A 302 5.13 22.83 -5.88
C ILE A 302 5.79 21.45 -5.98
N PHE A 303 7.12 21.42 -5.89
CA PHE A 303 7.90 20.20 -5.86
C PHE A 303 8.31 19.87 -4.42
N PHE A 304 8.07 18.63 -4.02
CA PHE A 304 8.60 18.04 -2.79
C PHE A 304 9.64 16.99 -3.15
N MET A 305 10.87 17.17 -2.66
CA MET A 305 12.03 16.34 -3.01
C MET A 305 12.64 15.75 -1.73
N ASP A 306 12.46 14.45 -1.52
CA ASP A 306 12.96 13.74 -0.34
C ASP A 306 14.24 12.97 -0.71
N GLU A 307 15.41 13.54 -0.42
CA GLU A 307 16.74 12.97 -0.75
C GLU A 307 16.86 12.41 -2.19
N SER A 308 16.10 12.99 -3.10
CA SER A 308 15.80 12.47 -4.43
C SER A 308 17.01 12.41 -5.37
N THR A 309 18.17 12.91 -4.95
CA THR A 309 19.42 12.96 -5.74
C THR A 309 20.52 12.08 -5.15
N SER A 310 20.26 11.34 -4.08
CA SER A 310 21.29 10.57 -3.36
C SER A 310 21.96 9.46 -4.19
N ALA A 311 21.26 8.87 -5.16
CA ALA A 311 21.80 7.83 -6.05
C ALA A 311 22.31 8.39 -7.40
N LEU A 312 22.29 9.72 -7.58
CA LEU A 312 22.86 10.38 -8.75
C LEU A 312 24.33 10.77 -8.52
N ASP A 313 25.12 10.71 -9.56
CA ASP A 313 26.42 11.36 -9.57
C ASP A 313 26.27 12.90 -9.58
N SER A 314 27.24 13.61 -9.08
CA SER A 314 27.18 15.07 -8.90
C SER A 314 26.89 15.81 -10.20
N LYS A 315 27.46 15.37 -11.33
CA LYS A 315 27.28 16.01 -12.64
C LYS A 315 25.80 15.85 -13.13
N THR A 316 25.24 14.66 -13.02
CA THR A 316 23.84 14.40 -13.38
C THR A 316 22.90 15.17 -12.47
N GLU A 317 23.20 15.23 -11.15
CA GLU A 317 22.42 16.03 -10.19
C GLU A 317 22.38 17.51 -10.57
N GLU A 318 23.55 18.11 -10.85
CA GLU A 318 23.63 19.50 -11.29
C GLU A 318 22.83 19.75 -12.57
N THR A 319 22.98 18.88 -13.57
CA THR A 319 22.23 18.96 -14.83
C THR A 319 20.72 18.94 -14.59
N ILE A 320 20.25 18.02 -13.77
CA ILE A 320 18.82 17.89 -13.43
C ILE A 320 18.32 19.13 -12.66
N ILE A 321 19.05 19.58 -11.64
CA ILE A 321 18.69 20.79 -10.89
C ILE A 321 18.65 22.00 -11.83
N GLN A 322 19.60 22.10 -12.76
CA GLN A 322 19.61 23.17 -13.76
C GLN A 322 18.42 23.09 -14.72
N ASN A 323 18.09 21.88 -15.19
CA ASN A 323 16.93 21.66 -16.05
C ASN A 323 15.61 22.03 -15.34
N ILE A 324 15.46 21.65 -14.08
CA ILE A 324 14.31 22.04 -13.26
C ILE A 324 14.29 23.58 -13.09
N LYS A 325 15.42 24.20 -12.76
CA LYS A 325 15.52 25.66 -12.61
C LYS A 325 15.13 26.40 -13.90
N ASN A 326 15.57 25.90 -15.05
CA ASN A 326 15.30 26.54 -16.33
C ASN A 326 13.84 26.39 -16.77
N ASN A 327 13.24 25.22 -16.58
CA ASN A 327 11.88 24.91 -17.00
C ASN A 327 10.81 25.31 -16.00
N PHE A 328 11.17 25.45 -14.71
CA PHE A 328 10.24 25.71 -13.61
C PHE A 328 10.69 26.90 -12.74
N LYS A 329 11.15 28.01 -13.40
CA LYS A 329 11.63 29.23 -12.71
C LYS A 329 10.62 29.81 -11.72
N HIS A 330 9.31 29.57 -11.97
CA HIS A 330 8.21 30.10 -11.18
C HIS A 330 7.50 29.01 -10.36
N LYS A 331 8.24 28.01 -9.88
CA LYS A 331 7.68 26.94 -9.05
C LYS A 331 8.39 26.88 -7.70
N THR A 332 7.62 26.64 -6.68
CA THR A 332 8.13 26.46 -5.31
C THR A 332 8.75 25.08 -5.16
N MET A 333 9.88 24.99 -4.47
CA MET A 333 10.59 23.72 -4.21
C MET A 333 10.84 23.57 -2.72
N ILE A 334 10.47 22.43 -2.16
CA ILE A 334 10.79 22.04 -0.79
C ILE A 334 11.63 20.78 -0.84
N MET A 335 12.82 20.82 -0.25
CA MET A 335 13.80 19.74 -0.36
C MET A 335 14.28 19.32 1.03
N ILE A 336 14.33 18.01 1.29
CA ILE A 336 15.17 17.48 2.37
C ILE A 336 16.58 17.36 1.80
N ALA A 337 17.50 18.14 2.35
CA ALA A 337 18.86 18.24 1.84
C ALA A 337 19.88 17.74 2.87
N HIS A 338 20.75 16.85 2.41
CA HIS A 338 21.90 16.36 3.16
C HIS A 338 23.24 16.84 2.55
N ARG A 339 23.24 17.22 1.26
CA ARG A 339 24.42 17.72 0.57
C ARG A 339 24.52 19.23 0.71
N GLN A 340 25.75 19.70 0.96
CA GLN A 340 26.06 21.12 1.15
C GLN A 340 25.64 21.96 -0.07
N SER A 341 25.92 21.48 -1.28
CA SER A 341 25.59 22.16 -2.55
C SER A 341 24.07 22.39 -2.71
N THR A 342 23.24 21.42 -2.29
CA THR A 342 21.78 21.54 -2.34
C THR A 342 21.28 22.58 -1.33
N ILE A 343 21.89 22.60 -0.12
CA ILE A 343 21.54 23.56 0.95
C ILE A 343 21.87 24.99 0.50
N GLU A 344 23.04 25.20 -0.09
CA GLU A 344 23.48 26.52 -0.58
C GLU A 344 22.64 27.07 -1.73
N SER A 345 21.94 26.19 -2.44
CA SER A 345 21.03 26.59 -3.52
C SER A 345 19.63 27.01 -3.04
N CYS A 346 19.32 26.94 -1.75
CA CYS A 346 18.03 27.26 -1.16
C CYS A 346 17.95 28.73 -0.73
N ASP A 347 16.78 29.35 -0.94
CA ASP A 347 16.51 30.72 -0.51
C ASP A 347 16.26 30.79 1.01
N LYS A 348 15.74 29.71 1.59
CA LYS A 348 15.43 29.57 3.01
C LYS A 348 15.78 28.18 3.53
N ILE A 349 16.31 28.11 4.74
CA ILE A 349 16.66 26.86 5.38
C ILE A 349 15.90 26.71 6.69
N LEU A 350 15.16 25.60 6.85
CA LEU A 350 14.58 25.18 8.11
C LEU A 350 15.47 24.11 8.74
N LYS A 351 16.05 24.42 9.88
CA LYS A 351 16.84 23.46 10.66
C LYS A 351 16.00 22.85 11.77
N LEU A 352 15.68 21.57 11.65
CA LEU A 352 15.03 20.78 12.71
C LEU A 352 16.09 20.33 13.73
N LYS A 353 15.74 20.42 15.00
CA LYS A 353 16.64 20.08 16.13
C LYS A 353 16.39 18.67 16.64
#